data_514638026ffcb81d8ab9d8917f262452
#
_entry.id   514638026ffcb81d8ab9d8917f262452
#
_cell.length_a   1.000
_cell.length_b   1.000
_cell.length_c   1.000
_cell.angle_alpha   90.00
_cell.angle_beta   90.00
_cell.angle_gamma   90.00
#
_symmetry.space_group_name_H-M   'P 1'
#
loop_
_entity.id
_entity.type
_entity.pdbx_description
1 polymer ?
#
loop_
_entity_poly.entity_id
_entity_poly.type
_entity_poly.pdbx_seq_one_letter_code
_entity_poly.pdbx_strand_id
1 'polypeptide(L)'
;MNAALTFPISVFESHVTINERYLFQKIVAMGKQVLNPLIMIPLLLMGYRSVTLTIVSLIFTVLSGVINIFYCLTRLKMPFAFHRYDFALLREMFGFTVYVFIGIVVDNVNWSIDRTLLTWFHGSAAVTVYVIASQLNNYFLLFGNAISNVMTPRVHRLVAENAPMRTLDALFTKVGRIQFILLGGIFLGFVAIGQSFVVLWGGGEQFRIDYWTALLLFFACLWTNIQTVGIEIQRAKNMHKYRSLVYLGVLVGNIIISIPLCMKWEGFGAAIGTAVATLVGNVFLMNRYYYKHIGLNIPAFWRHIFHLLPAMLPPAVTAVLLAVFVHPVSYWQLIPPGLLFVAVYAASMWLFGMNRYERGLIAAPLRRILHR
;
A
#
# COMPACT_ATOMS: atom_id res chain seq x y z
N MET A 1 16.40 19.83 -6.71
CA MET A 1 15.61 21.07 -6.51
C MET A 1 14.21 20.81 -5.98
N ASN A 2 13.41 19.91 -6.54
CA ASN A 2 12.04 19.64 -6.07
C ASN A 2 11.99 19.25 -4.58
N ALA A 3 12.86 18.35 -4.12
CA ALA A 3 12.96 17.94 -2.72
C ALA A 3 13.30 19.11 -1.77
N ALA A 4 14.20 20.01 -2.16
CA ALA A 4 14.58 21.15 -1.33
C ALA A 4 13.42 22.14 -1.09
N LEU A 5 12.53 22.31 -2.08
CA LEU A 5 11.34 23.14 -1.95
C LEU A 5 10.23 22.49 -1.12
N THR A 6 10.18 21.16 -1.11
CA THR A 6 9.17 20.43 -0.35
C THR A 6 9.37 20.59 1.17
N PHE A 7 10.61 20.73 1.65
CA PHE A 7 10.88 20.90 3.09
C PHE A 7 10.17 22.10 3.72
N PRO A 8 10.37 23.35 3.26
CA PRO A 8 9.65 24.48 3.85
C PRO A 8 8.14 24.39 3.64
N ILE A 9 7.66 23.83 2.53
CA ILE A 9 6.24 23.65 2.24
C ILE A 9 5.59 22.66 3.22
N SER A 10 6.31 21.60 3.62
CA SER A 10 5.77 20.56 4.51
C SER A 10 5.38 21.10 5.91
N VAL A 11 6.00 22.16 6.37
CA VAL A 11 5.64 22.83 7.64
C VAL A 11 4.21 23.37 7.57
N PHE A 12 3.86 24.03 6.46
CA PHE A 12 2.52 24.58 6.24
C PHE A 12 1.48 23.47 6.01
N GLU A 13 1.84 22.40 5.29
CA GLU A 13 0.97 21.22 5.13
C GLU A 13 0.69 20.55 6.48
N SER A 14 1.70 20.43 7.33
CA SER A 14 1.54 19.89 8.69
C SER A 14 0.62 20.78 9.55
N HIS A 15 0.75 22.11 9.43
CA HIS A 15 -0.10 23.05 10.15
C HIS A 15 -1.58 22.94 9.71
N VAL A 16 -1.85 22.75 8.43
CA VAL A 16 -3.21 22.48 7.90
C VAL A 16 -3.75 21.16 8.47
N THR A 17 -2.91 20.13 8.58
CA THR A 17 -3.27 18.82 9.13
C THR A 17 -3.63 18.89 10.61
N ILE A 18 -2.82 19.61 11.42
CA ILE A 18 -3.05 19.84 12.86
C ILE A 18 -4.39 20.53 13.11
N ASN A 19 -4.77 21.46 12.21
CA ASN A 19 -6.07 22.15 12.26
C ASN A 19 -7.23 21.34 11.64
N GLU A 20 -7.02 20.04 11.35
CA GLU A 20 -8.02 19.09 10.82
C GLU A 20 -8.67 19.53 9.49
N ARG A 21 -8.02 20.40 8.71
CA ARG A 21 -8.52 20.89 7.43
C ARG A 21 -8.24 19.91 6.28
N TYR A 22 -8.56 18.65 6.49
CA TYR A 22 -8.31 17.56 5.53
C TYR A 22 -8.94 17.75 4.16
N LEU A 23 -10.15 18.35 4.10
CA LEU A 23 -10.85 18.61 2.85
C LEU A 23 -10.04 19.54 1.94
N PHE A 24 -9.50 20.62 2.50
CA PHE A 24 -8.66 21.56 1.76
C PHE A 24 -7.40 20.88 1.21
N GLN A 25 -6.68 20.11 2.06
CA GLN A 25 -5.51 19.35 1.63
C GLN A 25 -5.83 18.39 0.48
N LYS A 26 -6.96 17.67 0.58
CA LYS A 26 -7.37 16.71 -0.46
C LYS A 26 -7.72 17.41 -1.76
N ILE A 27 -8.37 18.56 -1.71
CA ILE A 27 -8.70 19.36 -2.93
C ILE A 27 -7.42 19.82 -3.62
N VAL A 28 -6.45 20.37 -2.86
CA VAL A 28 -5.15 20.82 -3.43
C VAL A 28 -4.37 19.63 -4.01
N ALA A 29 -4.30 18.51 -3.30
CA ALA A 29 -3.62 17.31 -3.76
C ALA A 29 -4.29 16.71 -5.02
N MET A 30 -5.62 16.63 -5.05
CA MET A 30 -6.37 16.15 -6.22
C MET A 30 -6.21 17.11 -7.41
N GLY A 31 -6.25 18.41 -7.17
CA GLY A 31 -6.00 19.41 -8.21
C GLY A 31 -4.62 19.20 -8.86
N LYS A 32 -3.56 19.07 -8.05
CA LYS A 32 -2.21 18.75 -8.53
C LYS A 32 -2.18 17.43 -9.31
N GLN A 33 -2.84 16.40 -8.78
CA GLN A 33 -2.81 15.04 -9.35
C GLN A 33 -3.55 14.94 -10.69
N VAL A 34 -4.59 15.74 -10.90
CA VAL A 34 -5.36 15.79 -12.16
C VAL A 34 -4.73 16.76 -13.17
N LEU A 35 -4.35 17.97 -12.74
CA LEU A 35 -3.82 18.98 -13.65
C LEU A 35 -2.41 18.64 -14.18
N ASN A 36 -1.58 17.97 -13.38
CA ASN A 36 -0.23 17.63 -13.77
C ASN A 36 -0.20 16.71 -15.03
N PRO A 37 -0.91 15.57 -15.10
CA PRO A 37 -1.00 14.76 -16.31
C PRO A 37 -1.68 15.48 -17.48
N LEU A 38 -2.72 16.28 -17.21
CA LEU A 38 -3.43 17.06 -18.26
C LEU A 38 -2.51 18.03 -19.01
N ILE A 39 -1.50 18.58 -18.34
CA ILE A 39 -0.51 19.44 -18.98
C ILE A 39 0.67 18.61 -19.53
N MET A 40 1.08 17.56 -18.84
CA MET A 40 2.22 16.73 -19.27
C MET A 40 1.93 15.96 -20.56
N ILE A 41 0.71 15.40 -20.72
CA ILE A 41 0.38 14.58 -21.90
C ILE A 41 0.46 15.39 -23.20
N PRO A 42 -0.17 16.57 -23.34
CA PRO A 42 0.00 17.39 -24.53
C PRO A 42 1.46 17.77 -24.83
N LEU A 43 2.25 18.13 -23.79
CA LEU A 43 3.64 18.47 -23.95
C LEU A 43 4.47 17.29 -24.47
N LEU A 44 4.21 16.08 -24.00
CA LEU A 44 4.84 14.85 -24.52
C LEU A 44 4.46 14.61 -25.98
N LEU A 45 3.20 14.80 -26.36
CA LEU A 45 2.73 14.65 -27.74
C LEU A 45 3.35 15.70 -28.67
N MET A 46 3.71 16.88 -28.15
CA MET A 46 4.44 17.93 -28.87
C MET A 46 5.95 17.64 -29.00
N GLY A 47 6.45 16.50 -28.46
CA GLY A 47 7.85 16.08 -28.56
C GLY A 47 8.77 16.64 -27.49
N TYR A 48 8.25 17.26 -26.44
CA TYR A 48 9.07 17.72 -25.33
C TYR A 48 9.60 16.55 -24.49
N ARG A 49 10.85 16.67 -24.00
CA ARG A 49 11.57 15.60 -23.30
C ARG A 49 11.46 15.73 -21.78
N SER A 50 12.13 14.82 -21.06
CA SER A 50 12.12 14.66 -19.58
C SER A 50 12.38 15.96 -18.79
N VAL A 51 13.17 16.90 -19.34
CA VAL A 51 13.46 18.19 -18.68
C VAL A 51 12.18 19.00 -18.50
N THR A 52 11.35 19.09 -19.55
CA THR A 52 10.08 19.82 -19.50
C THR A 52 9.11 19.22 -18.49
N LEU A 53 9.03 17.87 -18.41
CA LEU A 53 8.21 17.18 -17.42
C LEU A 53 8.64 17.52 -15.98
N THR A 54 9.96 17.60 -15.75
CA THR A 54 10.51 17.99 -14.44
C THR A 54 10.17 19.43 -14.09
N ILE A 55 10.24 20.35 -15.05
CA ILE A 55 9.88 21.76 -14.86
C ILE A 55 8.38 21.91 -14.54
N VAL A 56 7.51 21.23 -15.27
CA VAL A 56 6.06 21.24 -15.01
C VAL A 56 5.77 20.71 -13.59
N SER A 57 6.37 19.59 -13.20
CA SER A 57 6.25 19.04 -11.85
C SER A 57 6.72 20.02 -10.77
N LEU A 58 7.83 20.76 -11.03
CA LEU A 58 8.35 21.79 -10.14
C LEU A 58 7.34 22.95 -9.98
N ILE A 59 6.78 23.44 -11.09
CA ILE A 59 5.78 24.52 -11.07
C ILE A 59 4.58 24.12 -10.23
N PHE A 60 4.04 22.90 -10.41
CA PHE A 60 2.93 22.41 -9.60
C PHE A 60 3.29 22.27 -8.11
N THR A 61 4.53 21.89 -7.79
CA THR A 61 5.00 21.83 -6.41
C THR A 61 5.05 23.21 -5.77
N VAL A 62 5.60 24.20 -6.48
CA VAL A 62 5.62 25.59 -6.02
C VAL A 62 4.21 26.15 -5.87
N LEU A 63 3.36 25.94 -6.86
CA LEU A 63 1.97 26.41 -6.84
C LEU A 63 1.18 25.85 -5.64
N SER A 64 1.27 24.52 -5.42
CA SER A 64 0.65 23.89 -4.25
C SER A 64 1.21 24.43 -2.95
N GLY A 65 2.53 24.71 -2.89
CA GLY A 65 3.17 25.33 -1.74
C GLY A 65 2.64 26.73 -1.46
N VAL A 66 2.58 27.58 -2.47
CA VAL A 66 2.03 28.94 -2.36
C VAL A 66 0.58 28.93 -1.88
N ILE A 67 -0.26 28.01 -2.41
CA ILE A 67 -1.65 27.86 -1.98
C ILE A 67 -1.72 27.46 -0.50
N ASN A 68 -0.90 26.52 -0.03
CA ASN A 68 -0.85 26.12 1.38
C ASN A 68 -0.36 27.26 2.28
N ILE A 69 0.69 27.98 1.89
CA ILE A 69 1.21 29.15 2.62
C ILE A 69 0.14 30.22 2.74
N PHE A 70 -0.47 30.60 1.62
CA PHE A 70 -1.54 31.59 1.60
C PHE A 70 -2.73 31.22 2.51
N TYR A 71 -3.14 29.95 2.47
CA TYR A 71 -4.21 29.46 3.32
C TYR A 71 -3.83 29.48 4.81
N CYS A 72 -2.62 29.10 5.17
CA CYS A 72 -2.13 29.14 6.55
C CYS A 72 -2.06 30.57 7.09
N LEU A 73 -1.62 31.52 6.27
CA LEU A 73 -1.48 32.92 6.68
C LEU A 73 -2.84 33.63 6.79
N THR A 74 -3.73 33.41 5.81
CA THR A 74 -4.99 34.18 5.71
C THR A 74 -6.12 33.55 6.55
N ARG A 75 -6.26 32.23 6.51
CA ARG A 75 -7.39 31.53 7.16
C ARG A 75 -7.05 30.95 8.51
N LEU A 76 -5.86 30.40 8.68
CA LEU A 76 -5.45 29.76 9.93
C LEU A 76 -4.69 30.74 10.85
N LYS A 77 -4.31 31.93 10.35
CA LYS A 77 -3.59 32.98 11.11
C LYS A 77 -2.40 32.40 11.89
N MET A 78 -1.59 31.58 11.19
CA MET A 78 -0.43 30.90 11.78
C MET A 78 0.49 31.92 12.49
N PRO A 79 0.75 31.82 13.80
CA PRO A 79 1.65 32.72 14.49
C PRO A 79 3.11 32.37 14.15
N PHE A 80 3.88 33.34 13.69
CA PHE A 80 5.33 33.22 13.53
C PHE A 80 6.02 33.76 14.77
N ALA A 81 6.56 32.88 15.61
CA ALA A 81 7.32 33.26 16.80
C ALA A 81 8.78 32.78 16.64
N PHE A 82 9.64 33.61 16.09
CA PHE A 82 11.06 33.27 15.90
C PHE A 82 11.91 33.43 17.18
N HIS A 83 11.33 33.85 18.29
CA HIS A 83 12.09 34.25 19.49
C HIS A 83 12.07 33.23 20.64
N ARG A 84 11.40 32.12 20.54
CA ARG A 84 11.32 31.09 21.59
C ARG A 84 11.76 29.74 21.06
N TYR A 85 13.06 29.46 21.17
CA TYR A 85 13.60 28.13 20.92
C TYR A 85 13.61 27.33 22.21
N ASP A 86 12.77 26.31 22.31
CA ASP A 86 12.79 25.34 23.40
C ASP A 86 13.69 24.17 23.01
N PHE A 87 14.95 24.21 23.45
CA PHE A 87 15.93 23.16 23.17
C PHE A 87 15.56 21.82 23.84
N ALA A 88 14.80 21.82 24.94
CA ALA A 88 14.36 20.60 25.59
C ALA A 88 13.34 19.88 24.74
N LEU A 89 12.36 20.63 24.22
CA LEU A 89 11.37 20.11 23.27
C LEU A 89 12.03 19.62 21.96
N LEU A 90 13.00 20.38 21.43
CA LEU A 90 13.75 19.96 20.23
C LEU A 90 14.51 18.64 20.47
N ARG A 91 15.12 18.45 21.62
CA ARG A 91 15.84 17.21 21.97
C ARG A 91 14.89 16.01 22.09
N GLU A 92 13.72 16.23 22.71
CA GLU A 92 12.68 15.20 22.83
C GLU A 92 12.13 14.80 21.46
N MET A 93 11.78 15.79 20.63
CA MET A 93 11.32 15.58 19.25
C MET A 93 12.38 14.87 18.41
N PHE A 94 13.65 15.26 18.54
CA PHE A 94 14.74 14.62 17.79
C PHE A 94 14.88 13.15 18.15
N GLY A 95 14.82 12.81 19.45
CA GLY A 95 14.87 11.43 19.92
C GLY A 95 13.76 10.56 19.31
N PHE A 96 12.53 11.06 19.26
CA PHE A 96 11.41 10.36 18.61
C PHE A 96 11.58 10.28 17.08
N THR A 97 11.96 11.41 16.46
CA THR A 97 12.06 11.54 15.00
C THR A 97 13.14 10.62 14.42
N VAL A 98 14.26 10.42 15.11
CA VAL A 98 15.34 9.51 14.64
C VAL A 98 14.83 8.08 14.47
N TYR A 99 14.04 7.55 15.41
CA TYR A 99 13.49 6.19 15.27
C TYR A 99 12.48 6.09 14.12
N VAL A 100 11.64 7.09 13.94
CA VAL A 100 10.70 7.16 12.80
C VAL A 100 11.48 7.27 11.49
N PHE A 101 12.51 8.12 11.44
CA PHE A 101 13.37 8.30 10.26
C PHE A 101 14.08 7.00 9.87
N ILE A 102 14.67 6.29 10.85
CA ILE A 102 15.29 4.98 10.60
C ILE A 102 14.26 4.01 10.00
N GLY A 103 13.04 3.97 10.55
CA GLY A 103 11.97 3.15 10.00
C GLY A 103 11.65 3.48 8.54
N ILE A 104 11.50 4.77 8.22
CA ILE A 104 11.23 5.24 6.85
C ILE A 104 12.40 4.89 5.91
N VAL A 105 13.65 5.09 6.35
CA VAL A 105 14.84 4.74 5.54
C VAL A 105 14.88 3.24 5.26
N VAL A 106 14.68 2.41 6.30
CA VAL A 106 14.67 0.94 6.15
C VAL A 106 13.55 0.51 5.19
N ASP A 107 12.35 1.06 5.31
CA ASP A 107 11.23 0.76 4.41
C ASP A 107 11.57 1.16 2.95
N ASN A 108 12.09 2.38 2.74
CA ASN A 108 12.46 2.84 1.39
C ASN A 108 13.60 2.00 0.78
N VAL A 109 14.62 1.66 1.56
CA VAL A 109 15.72 0.81 1.10
C VAL A 109 15.21 -0.58 0.76
N ASN A 110 14.36 -1.17 1.62
CA ASN A 110 13.80 -2.50 1.39
C ASN A 110 13.01 -2.59 0.07
N TRP A 111 12.23 -1.56 -0.28
CA TRP A 111 11.48 -1.51 -1.54
C TRP A 111 12.30 -1.05 -2.75
N SER A 112 13.48 -0.47 -2.54
CA SER A 112 14.36 0.02 -3.61
C SER A 112 15.51 -0.93 -3.92
N ILE A 113 15.87 -1.81 -2.98
CA ILE A 113 17.05 -2.67 -3.08
C ILE A 113 16.99 -3.60 -4.29
N ASP A 114 15.80 -4.12 -4.60
CA ASP A 114 15.60 -5.03 -5.73
C ASP A 114 16.00 -4.36 -7.05
N ARG A 115 15.59 -3.09 -7.24
CA ARG A 115 15.95 -2.30 -8.43
C ARG A 115 17.45 -2.02 -8.49
N THR A 116 18.07 -1.77 -7.35
CA THR A 116 19.52 -1.53 -7.25
C THR A 116 20.30 -2.79 -7.60
N LEU A 117 19.92 -3.94 -7.05
CA LEU A 117 20.54 -5.22 -7.35
C LEU A 117 20.38 -5.59 -8.84
N LEU A 118 19.18 -5.40 -9.39
CA LEU A 118 18.93 -5.62 -10.82
C LEU A 118 19.80 -4.73 -11.70
N THR A 119 19.94 -3.45 -11.35
CA THR A 119 20.81 -2.53 -12.10
C THR A 119 22.25 -3.00 -12.10
N TRP A 120 22.76 -3.47 -10.95
CA TRP A 120 24.14 -3.92 -10.81
C TRP A 120 24.45 -5.22 -11.55
N PHE A 121 23.53 -6.20 -11.52
CA PHE A 121 23.79 -7.51 -12.11
C PHE A 121 23.32 -7.65 -13.56
N HIS A 122 22.23 -6.98 -13.94
CA HIS A 122 21.57 -7.18 -15.24
C HIS A 122 21.34 -5.89 -16.05
N GLY A 123 21.69 -4.74 -15.47
CA GLY A 123 21.56 -3.43 -16.13
C GLY A 123 20.15 -2.86 -16.12
N SER A 124 19.96 -1.71 -16.76
CA SER A 124 18.73 -0.92 -16.73
C SER A 124 17.54 -1.57 -17.46
N ALA A 125 17.80 -2.45 -18.44
CA ALA A 125 16.75 -3.13 -19.18
C ALA A 125 15.95 -4.09 -18.27
N ALA A 126 16.63 -4.88 -17.43
CA ALA A 126 15.97 -5.77 -16.47
C ALA A 126 15.15 -4.99 -15.42
N VAL A 127 15.61 -3.80 -15.04
CA VAL A 127 14.84 -2.91 -14.14
C VAL A 127 13.55 -2.45 -14.79
N THR A 128 13.56 -2.15 -16.09
CA THR A 128 12.36 -1.69 -16.82
C THR A 128 11.26 -2.75 -16.78
N VAL A 129 11.63 -4.03 -16.95
CA VAL A 129 10.71 -5.15 -16.82
C VAL A 129 10.17 -5.22 -15.38
N TYR A 130 11.03 -5.29 -14.37
CA TYR A 130 10.64 -5.40 -12.96
C TYR A 130 9.76 -4.24 -12.44
N VAL A 131 9.92 -3.04 -13.01
CA VAL A 131 9.14 -1.85 -12.60
C VAL A 131 7.63 -2.07 -12.77
N ILE A 132 7.19 -2.77 -13.80
CA ILE A 132 5.75 -3.08 -14.01
C ILE A 132 5.21 -3.91 -12.85
N ALA A 133 5.87 -5.00 -12.48
CA ALA A 133 5.45 -5.84 -11.35
C ALA A 133 5.44 -5.05 -10.04
N SER A 134 6.48 -4.25 -9.77
CA SER A 134 6.55 -3.44 -8.56
C SER A 134 5.49 -2.34 -8.51
N GLN A 135 5.13 -1.75 -9.65
CA GLN A 135 4.07 -0.74 -9.73
C GLN A 135 2.69 -1.34 -9.45
N LEU A 136 2.41 -2.53 -10.00
CA LEU A 136 1.19 -3.27 -9.70
C LEU A 136 1.10 -3.62 -8.22
N ASN A 137 2.21 -4.06 -7.62
CA ASN A 137 2.27 -4.32 -6.18
C ASN A 137 2.00 -3.07 -5.34
N ASN A 138 2.48 -1.90 -5.75
CA ASN A 138 2.16 -0.63 -5.08
C ASN A 138 0.65 -0.35 -5.11
N TYR A 139 -0.02 -0.56 -6.24
CA TYR A 139 -1.48 -0.41 -6.32
C TYR A 139 -2.20 -1.43 -5.41
N PHE A 140 -1.74 -2.67 -5.38
CA PHE A 140 -2.28 -3.68 -4.47
C PHE A 140 -2.18 -3.25 -2.99
N LEU A 141 -1.04 -2.71 -2.57
CA LEU A 141 -0.83 -2.16 -1.24
C LEU A 141 -1.74 -0.97 -0.93
N LEU A 142 -1.97 -0.08 -1.90
CA LEU A 142 -2.87 1.08 -1.74
C LEU A 142 -4.31 0.66 -1.42
N PHE A 143 -4.83 -0.40 -2.03
CA PHE A 143 -6.15 -0.93 -1.72
C PHE A 143 -6.25 -1.43 -0.27
N GLY A 144 -5.24 -2.16 0.21
CA GLY A 144 -5.19 -2.61 1.60
C GLY A 144 -5.09 -1.46 2.59
N ASN A 145 -4.22 -0.50 2.32
CA ASN A 145 -4.01 0.68 3.16
C ASN A 145 -5.24 1.60 3.21
N ALA A 146 -6.04 1.68 2.15
CA ALA A 146 -7.27 2.48 2.14
C ALA A 146 -8.24 2.05 3.25
N ILE A 147 -8.34 0.75 3.52
CA ILE A 147 -9.19 0.22 4.60
C ILE A 147 -8.57 0.54 5.97
N SER A 148 -7.27 0.32 6.13
CA SER A 148 -6.57 0.54 7.41
C SER A 148 -6.60 2.00 7.84
N ASN A 149 -6.35 2.92 6.92
CA ASN A 149 -6.29 4.36 7.21
C ASN A 149 -7.60 4.89 7.80
N VAL A 150 -8.74 4.35 7.39
CA VAL A 150 -10.05 4.71 7.97
C VAL A 150 -10.17 4.22 9.42
N MET A 151 -9.51 3.12 9.77
CA MET A 151 -9.58 2.51 11.10
C MET A 151 -8.53 3.04 12.09
N THR A 152 -7.46 3.67 11.61
CA THR A 152 -6.36 4.20 12.43
C THR A 152 -6.83 5.10 13.57
N PRO A 153 -7.70 6.13 13.37
CA PRO A 153 -8.15 6.99 14.47
C PRO A 153 -8.91 6.21 15.55
N ARG A 154 -9.69 5.21 15.13
CA ARG A 154 -10.45 4.36 16.05
C ARG A 154 -9.53 3.48 16.89
N VAL A 155 -8.46 2.93 16.30
CA VAL A 155 -7.45 2.16 17.03
C VAL A 155 -6.78 3.01 18.10
N HIS A 156 -6.30 4.21 17.73
CA HIS A 156 -5.64 5.12 18.66
C HIS A 156 -6.55 5.54 19.82
N ARG A 157 -7.83 5.83 19.52
CA ARG A 157 -8.82 6.16 20.55
C ARG A 157 -9.05 5.00 21.53
N LEU A 158 -9.27 3.77 21.02
CA LEU A 158 -9.48 2.60 21.88
C LEU A 158 -8.27 2.30 22.77
N VAL A 159 -7.06 2.50 22.27
CA VAL A 159 -5.84 2.33 23.07
C VAL A 159 -5.71 3.42 24.12
N ALA A 160 -6.01 4.68 23.80
CA ALA A 160 -5.99 5.80 24.75
C ALA A 160 -7.04 5.64 25.86
N GLU A 161 -8.22 5.09 25.55
CA GLU A 161 -9.28 4.77 26.49
C GLU A 161 -9.02 3.49 27.31
N ASN A 162 -7.84 2.84 27.16
CA ASN A 162 -7.52 1.54 27.77
C ASN A 162 -8.61 0.49 27.55
N ALA A 163 -9.19 0.45 26.36
CA ALA A 163 -10.24 -0.51 26.03
C ALA A 163 -9.78 -1.97 26.25
N PRO A 164 -10.69 -2.87 26.68
CA PRO A 164 -10.35 -4.26 26.87
C PRO A 164 -9.70 -4.88 25.62
N MET A 165 -8.70 -5.75 25.82
CA MET A 165 -7.97 -6.39 24.72
C MET A 165 -8.91 -7.11 23.74
N ARG A 166 -10.01 -7.68 24.25
CA ARG A 166 -11.05 -8.34 23.43
C ARG A 166 -11.65 -7.40 22.38
N THR A 167 -11.76 -6.10 22.68
CA THR A 167 -12.28 -5.10 21.72
C THR A 167 -11.26 -4.84 20.61
N LEU A 168 -9.97 -4.78 20.94
CA LEU A 168 -8.88 -4.64 19.96
C LEU A 168 -8.75 -5.89 19.09
N ASP A 169 -8.86 -7.10 19.65
CA ASP A 169 -8.90 -8.37 18.92
C ASP A 169 -10.06 -8.44 17.93
N ALA A 170 -11.24 -8.02 18.37
CA ALA A 170 -12.42 -7.99 17.50
C ALA A 170 -12.23 -7.00 16.34
N LEU A 171 -11.65 -5.83 16.60
CA LEU A 171 -11.34 -4.84 15.55
C LEU A 171 -10.27 -5.37 14.58
N PHE A 172 -9.18 -5.94 15.11
CA PHE A 172 -8.10 -6.53 14.33
C PHE A 172 -8.61 -7.62 13.39
N THR A 173 -9.40 -8.56 13.91
CA THR A 173 -10.00 -9.65 13.13
C THR A 173 -10.99 -9.13 12.09
N LYS A 174 -11.84 -8.19 12.47
CA LYS A 174 -12.85 -7.60 11.58
C LYS A 174 -12.24 -6.91 10.38
N VAL A 175 -11.24 -6.06 10.60
CA VAL A 175 -10.56 -5.33 9.54
C VAL A 175 -9.74 -6.28 8.67
N GLY A 176 -9.00 -7.21 9.29
CA GLY A 176 -8.22 -8.21 8.57
C GLY A 176 -9.08 -9.08 7.64
N ARG A 177 -10.30 -9.47 8.06
CA ARG A 177 -11.25 -10.19 7.20
C ARG A 177 -11.70 -9.36 5.99
N ILE A 178 -12.05 -8.08 6.21
CA ILE A 178 -12.46 -7.18 5.11
C ILE A 178 -11.30 -6.99 4.12
N GLN A 179 -10.08 -6.79 4.63
CA GLN A 179 -8.90 -6.68 3.79
C GLN A 179 -8.62 -7.98 3.02
N PHE A 180 -8.78 -9.15 3.67
CA PHE A 180 -8.58 -10.44 3.02
C PHE A 180 -9.62 -10.69 1.90
N ILE A 181 -10.88 -10.32 2.11
CA ILE A 181 -11.92 -10.40 1.08
C ILE A 181 -11.57 -9.47 -0.10
N LEU A 182 -11.19 -8.22 0.15
CA LEU A 182 -10.85 -7.29 -0.93
C LEU A 182 -9.59 -7.72 -1.69
N LEU A 183 -8.49 -7.90 -0.96
CA LEU A 183 -7.18 -8.20 -1.54
C LEU A 183 -7.12 -9.61 -2.14
N GLY A 184 -7.80 -10.59 -1.54
CA GLY A 184 -7.96 -11.92 -2.11
C GLY A 184 -8.74 -11.92 -3.42
N GLY A 185 -9.76 -11.06 -3.54
CA GLY A 185 -10.47 -10.85 -4.81
C GLY A 185 -9.57 -10.24 -5.88
N ILE A 186 -8.78 -9.22 -5.54
CA ILE A 186 -7.82 -8.61 -6.46
C ILE A 186 -6.74 -9.63 -6.86
N PHE A 187 -6.22 -10.41 -5.90
CA PHE A 187 -5.22 -11.45 -6.16
C PHE A 187 -5.75 -12.52 -7.13
N LEU A 188 -6.92 -13.09 -6.86
CA LEU A 188 -7.52 -14.09 -7.73
C LEU A 188 -7.96 -13.51 -9.08
N GLY A 189 -8.44 -12.26 -9.11
CA GLY A 189 -8.73 -11.54 -10.36
C GLY A 189 -7.47 -11.33 -11.20
N PHE A 190 -6.35 -11.06 -10.56
CA PHE A 190 -5.06 -10.98 -11.25
C PHE A 190 -4.57 -12.35 -11.72
N VAL A 191 -4.86 -13.44 -11.02
CA VAL A 191 -4.66 -14.81 -11.54
C VAL A 191 -5.45 -15.02 -12.81
N ALA A 192 -6.72 -14.56 -12.86
CA ALA A 192 -7.62 -14.81 -13.99
C ALA A 192 -7.22 -14.12 -15.31
N ILE A 193 -6.82 -12.86 -15.24
CA ILE A 193 -6.60 -12.02 -16.43
C ILE A 193 -5.27 -11.28 -16.43
N GLY A 194 -4.49 -11.40 -15.36
CA GLY A 194 -3.28 -10.60 -15.11
C GLY A 194 -2.19 -10.81 -16.15
N GLN A 195 -2.03 -12.01 -16.68
CA GLN A 195 -1.01 -12.28 -17.68
C GLN A 195 -1.22 -11.45 -18.96
N SER A 196 -2.44 -11.49 -19.52
CA SER A 196 -2.78 -10.67 -20.69
C SER A 196 -2.79 -9.17 -20.35
N PHE A 197 -3.23 -8.81 -19.15
CA PHE A 197 -3.20 -7.42 -18.69
C PHE A 197 -1.77 -6.86 -18.65
N VAL A 198 -0.81 -7.60 -18.11
CA VAL A 198 0.59 -7.17 -18.00
C VAL A 198 1.23 -7.01 -19.39
N VAL A 199 0.98 -7.94 -20.30
CA VAL A 199 1.49 -7.87 -21.69
C VAL A 199 0.91 -6.64 -22.41
N LEU A 200 -0.38 -6.40 -22.29
CA LEU A 200 -1.05 -5.25 -22.90
C LEU A 200 -0.59 -3.93 -22.28
N TRP A 201 -0.46 -3.88 -20.96
CA TRP A 201 -0.07 -2.66 -20.26
C TRP A 201 1.42 -2.34 -20.45
N GLY A 202 2.29 -3.36 -20.45
CA GLY A 202 3.72 -3.20 -20.71
C GLY A 202 4.04 -2.91 -22.17
N GLY A 203 3.13 -3.25 -23.10
CA GLY A 203 3.31 -3.03 -24.52
C GLY A 203 4.13 -4.11 -25.23
N GLY A 204 4.20 -5.34 -24.69
CA GLY A 204 4.89 -6.43 -25.35
C GLY A 204 5.05 -7.70 -24.51
N GLU A 205 5.38 -8.80 -25.21
CA GLU A 205 5.55 -10.14 -24.63
C GLU A 205 6.72 -10.23 -23.63
N GLN A 206 7.72 -9.35 -23.74
CA GLN A 206 8.84 -9.29 -22.79
C GLN A 206 8.40 -9.06 -21.34
N PHE A 207 7.22 -8.47 -21.12
CA PHE A 207 6.68 -8.21 -19.79
C PHE A 207 5.88 -9.39 -19.20
N ARG A 208 5.75 -10.50 -19.92
CA ARG A 208 5.02 -11.68 -19.43
C ARG A 208 5.58 -12.23 -18.12
N ILE A 209 6.90 -12.13 -17.91
CA ILE A 209 7.55 -12.57 -16.66
C ILE A 209 7.10 -11.74 -15.45
N ASP A 210 6.72 -10.48 -15.65
CA ASP A 210 6.26 -9.60 -14.59
C ASP A 210 4.94 -10.04 -13.97
N TYR A 211 4.13 -10.81 -14.72
CA TYR A 211 2.93 -11.45 -14.17
C TYR A 211 3.28 -12.36 -12.97
N TRP A 212 4.27 -13.24 -13.12
CA TRP A 212 4.68 -14.14 -12.05
C TRP A 212 5.35 -13.39 -10.90
N THR A 213 6.16 -12.39 -11.23
CA THR A 213 6.80 -11.50 -10.28
C THR A 213 5.76 -10.73 -9.45
N ALA A 214 4.77 -10.13 -10.10
CA ALA A 214 3.69 -9.42 -9.41
C ALA A 214 2.82 -10.37 -8.58
N LEU A 215 2.50 -11.55 -9.08
CA LEU A 215 1.72 -12.56 -8.36
C LEU A 215 2.40 -13.00 -7.07
N LEU A 216 3.71 -13.21 -7.10
CA LEU A 216 4.51 -13.55 -5.94
C LEU A 216 4.53 -12.42 -4.90
N LEU A 217 4.72 -11.18 -5.36
CA LEU A 217 4.67 -10.01 -4.48
C LEU A 217 3.28 -9.81 -3.88
N PHE A 218 2.21 -9.95 -4.66
CA PHE A 218 0.83 -9.87 -4.18
C PHE A 218 0.55 -10.92 -3.11
N PHE A 219 1.01 -12.16 -3.34
CA PHE A 219 0.86 -13.24 -2.37
C PHE A 219 1.51 -12.87 -1.03
N ALA A 220 2.76 -12.43 -1.04
CA ALA A 220 3.45 -12.02 0.19
C ALA A 220 2.77 -10.82 0.86
N CYS A 221 2.39 -9.81 0.07
CA CYS A 221 1.74 -8.60 0.56
C CYS A 221 0.33 -8.84 1.07
N LEU A 222 -0.42 -9.80 0.53
CA LEU A 222 -1.74 -10.18 1.03
C LEU A 222 -1.70 -10.51 2.52
N TRP A 223 -0.81 -11.43 2.90
CA TRP A 223 -0.69 -11.91 4.28
C TRP A 223 -0.18 -10.85 5.25
N THR A 224 0.61 -9.92 4.77
CA THR A 224 1.11 -8.81 5.61
C THR A 224 0.10 -7.68 5.75
N ASN A 225 -0.63 -7.34 4.68
CA ASN A 225 -1.61 -6.26 4.68
C ASN A 225 -2.81 -6.52 5.58
N ILE A 226 -3.27 -7.75 5.68
CA ILE A 226 -4.41 -8.09 6.55
C ILE A 226 -4.12 -7.88 8.05
N GLN A 227 -2.87 -7.58 8.41
CA GLN A 227 -2.42 -7.36 9.79
C GLN A 227 -2.07 -5.89 10.09
N THR A 228 -2.39 -4.96 9.21
CA THR A 228 -2.03 -3.54 9.35
C THR A 228 -2.61 -2.90 10.62
N VAL A 229 -3.79 -3.33 11.09
CA VAL A 229 -4.35 -2.88 12.37
C VAL A 229 -3.47 -3.29 13.55
N GLY A 230 -2.79 -4.44 13.51
CA GLY A 230 -1.82 -4.86 14.52
C GLY A 230 -0.63 -3.88 14.60
N ILE A 231 -0.19 -3.35 13.46
CA ILE A 231 0.83 -2.31 13.38
C ILE A 231 0.35 -1.02 14.06
N GLU A 232 -0.89 -0.62 13.79
CA GLU A 232 -1.48 0.59 14.39
C GLU A 232 -1.69 0.45 15.91
N ILE A 233 -2.09 -0.73 16.40
CA ILE A 233 -2.16 -1.02 17.85
C ILE A 233 -0.77 -0.92 18.48
N GLN A 234 0.25 -1.45 17.82
CA GLN A 234 1.64 -1.36 18.28
C GLN A 234 2.14 0.09 18.32
N ARG A 235 1.80 0.90 17.31
CA ARG A 235 2.11 2.34 17.26
C ARG A 235 1.42 3.07 18.39
N ALA A 236 0.13 2.86 18.59
CA ALA A 236 -0.65 3.50 19.65
C ALA A 236 -0.14 3.16 21.05
N LYS A 237 0.39 1.94 21.26
CA LYS A 237 1.02 1.51 22.52
C LYS A 237 2.48 1.94 22.66
N ASN A 238 3.03 2.74 21.73
CA ASN A 238 4.43 3.20 21.72
C ASN A 238 5.48 2.08 21.75
N MET A 239 5.18 0.93 21.15
CA MET A 239 6.03 -0.28 21.15
C MET A 239 6.86 -0.42 19.85
N HIS A 240 7.53 0.68 19.42
CA HIS A 240 8.20 0.74 18.10
C HIS A 240 9.51 -0.05 17.99
N LYS A 241 10.28 -0.15 19.08
CA LYS A 241 11.64 -0.71 19.07
C LYS A 241 11.74 -2.09 18.43
N TYR A 242 10.86 -3.00 18.82
CA TYR A 242 10.88 -4.37 18.29
C TYR A 242 10.61 -4.41 16.78
N ARG A 243 9.63 -3.62 16.32
CA ARG A 243 9.31 -3.54 14.89
C ARG A 243 10.50 -3.06 14.08
N SER A 244 11.17 -2.00 14.53
CA SER A 244 12.35 -1.46 13.84
C SER A 244 13.47 -2.50 13.72
N LEU A 245 13.70 -3.30 14.76
CA LEU A 245 14.66 -4.42 14.72
C LEU A 245 14.22 -5.51 13.75
N VAL A 246 12.95 -5.88 13.74
CA VAL A 246 12.42 -6.87 12.78
C VAL A 246 12.56 -6.37 11.35
N TYR A 247 12.23 -5.10 11.08
CA TYR A 247 12.39 -4.52 9.74
C TYR A 247 13.84 -4.46 9.28
N LEU A 248 14.77 -4.14 10.19
CA LEU A 248 16.20 -4.22 9.89
C LEU A 248 16.62 -5.65 9.55
N GLY A 249 16.13 -6.63 10.31
CA GLY A 249 16.34 -8.04 10.02
C GLY A 249 15.74 -8.49 8.69
N VAL A 250 14.53 -8.00 8.35
CA VAL A 250 13.89 -8.22 7.04
C VAL A 250 14.75 -7.64 5.92
N LEU A 251 15.25 -6.42 6.07
CA LEU A 251 16.11 -5.78 5.09
C LEU A 251 17.40 -6.58 4.84
N VAL A 252 18.10 -6.93 5.92
CA VAL A 252 19.34 -7.73 5.82
C VAL A 252 19.07 -9.11 5.22
N GLY A 253 18.02 -9.79 5.69
CA GLY A 253 17.60 -11.08 5.15
C GLY A 253 17.20 -11.00 3.67
N ASN A 254 16.48 -9.95 3.28
CA ASN A 254 16.13 -9.68 1.88
C ASN A 254 17.41 -9.57 1.02
N ILE A 255 18.36 -8.73 1.42
CA ILE A 255 19.62 -8.56 0.67
C ILE A 255 20.35 -9.88 0.51
N ILE A 256 20.53 -10.64 1.60
CA ILE A 256 21.26 -11.92 1.58
C ILE A 256 20.60 -12.94 0.65
N ILE A 257 19.27 -13.01 0.66
CA ILE A 257 18.51 -13.96 -0.17
C ILE A 257 18.40 -13.47 -1.61
N SER A 258 18.17 -12.17 -1.81
CA SER A 258 17.95 -11.58 -3.14
C SER A 258 19.21 -11.57 -4.01
N ILE A 259 20.42 -11.39 -3.45
CA ILE A 259 21.65 -11.36 -4.23
C ILE A 259 21.84 -12.63 -5.08
N PRO A 260 21.93 -13.85 -4.49
CA PRO A 260 22.14 -15.07 -5.28
C PRO A 260 20.97 -15.40 -6.20
N LEU A 261 19.74 -15.09 -5.78
CA LEU A 261 18.56 -15.37 -6.58
C LEU A 261 18.41 -14.36 -7.75
N CYS A 262 18.75 -13.11 -7.53
CA CYS A 262 18.76 -12.08 -8.58
C CYS A 262 19.79 -12.41 -9.66
N MET A 263 20.99 -12.86 -9.28
CA MET A 263 22.03 -13.29 -10.24
C MET A 263 21.56 -14.43 -11.14
N LYS A 264 20.67 -15.31 -10.64
CA LYS A 264 20.22 -16.52 -11.36
C LYS A 264 18.90 -16.32 -12.10
N TRP A 265 17.95 -15.56 -11.53
CA TRP A 265 16.57 -15.43 -12.00
C TRP A 265 16.12 -13.97 -12.14
N GLU A 266 17.06 -13.05 -12.26
CA GLU A 266 16.80 -11.62 -12.49
C GLU A 266 15.75 -11.03 -11.52
N GLY A 267 14.76 -10.32 -12.03
CA GLY A 267 13.71 -9.67 -11.25
C GLY A 267 12.82 -10.63 -10.46
N PHE A 268 12.56 -11.82 -10.99
CA PHE A 268 11.80 -12.84 -10.27
C PHE A 268 12.57 -13.35 -9.05
N GLY A 269 13.91 -13.51 -9.18
CA GLY A 269 14.78 -13.89 -8.05
C GLY A 269 14.79 -12.83 -6.94
N ALA A 270 14.87 -11.55 -7.29
CA ALA A 270 14.77 -10.45 -6.34
C ALA A 270 13.40 -10.47 -5.61
N ALA A 271 12.32 -10.68 -6.34
CA ALA A 271 10.97 -10.78 -5.77
C ALA A 271 10.80 -11.96 -4.79
N ILE A 272 11.48 -13.11 -5.02
CA ILE A 272 11.49 -14.23 -4.08
C ILE A 272 12.14 -13.80 -2.76
N GLY A 273 13.29 -13.12 -2.81
CA GLY A 273 13.97 -12.62 -1.62
C GLY A 273 13.07 -11.68 -0.81
N THR A 274 12.47 -10.70 -1.48
CA THR A 274 11.52 -9.76 -0.87
C THR A 274 10.30 -10.47 -0.29
N ALA A 275 9.69 -11.43 -1.00
CA ALA A 275 8.54 -12.18 -0.52
C ALA A 275 8.86 -13.01 0.73
N VAL A 276 9.97 -13.77 0.70
CA VAL A 276 10.41 -14.61 1.83
C VAL A 276 10.73 -13.74 3.05
N ALA A 277 11.55 -12.70 2.89
CA ALA A 277 11.93 -11.82 3.99
C ALA A 277 10.71 -11.13 4.61
N THR A 278 9.78 -10.66 3.77
CA THR A 278 8.53 -10.01 4.20
C THR A 278 7.62 -10.99 4.95
N LEU A 279 7.44 -12.21 4.47
CA LEU A 279 6.62 -13.23 5.15
C LEU A 279 7.24 -13.64 6.48
N VAL A 280 8.54 -13.91 6.53
CA VAL A 280 9.23 -14.27 7.77
C VAL A 280 9.15 -13.14 8.79
N GLY A 281 9.46 -11.92 8.39
CA GLY A 281 9.43 -10.76 9.29
C GLY A 281 8.02 -10.39 9.73
N ASN A 282 7.14 -10.09 8.79
CA ASN A 282 5.85 -9.50 9.10
C ASN A 282 4.77 -10.54 9.48
N VAL A 283 4.87 -11.79 9.02
CA VAL A 283 3.90 -12.81 9.41
C VAL A 283 4.42 -13.61 10.60
N PHE A 284 5.63 -14.19 10.54
CA PHE A 284 6.11 -15.03 11.64
C PHE A 284 6.57 -14.22 12.86
N LEU A 285 7.56 -13.33 12.69
CA LEU A 285 8.17 -12.63 13.84
C LEU A 285 7.18 -11.64 14.47
N MET A 286 6.44 -10.87 13.65
CA MET A 286 5.48 -9.92 14.18
C MET A 286 4.28 -10.60 14.84
N ASN A 287 3.75 -11.71 14.31
CA ASN A 287 2.68 -12.45 14.95
C ASN A 287 3.09 -13.01 16.33
N ARG A 288 4.33 -13.53 16.44
CA ARG A 288 4.87 -13.95 17.73
C ARG A 288 4.92 -12.79 18.72
N TYR A 289 5.32 -11.60 18.26
CA TYR A 289 5.37 -10.39 19.09
C TYR A 289 3.95 -9.92 19.48
N TYR A 290 3.01 -9.86 18.55
CA TYR A 290 1.63 -9.51 18.81
C TYR A 290 1.00 -10.42 19.85
N TYR A 291 1.24 -11.72 19.75
CA TYR A 291 0.73 -12.70 20.70
C TYR A 291 1.36 -12.56 22.09
N LYS A 292 2.71 -12.49 22.18
CA LYS A 292 3.43 -12.53 23.47
C LYS A 292 3.46 -11.20 24.21
N HIS A 293 3.61 -10.09 23.50
CA HIS A 293 3.89 -8.78 24.11
C HIS A 293 2.72 -7.80 24.01
N ILE A 294 1.91 -7.87 22.98
CA ILE A 294 0.73 -7.01 22.83
C ILE A 294 -0.51 -7.68 23.43
N GLY A 295 -0.56 -9.02 23.43
CA GLY A 295 -1.66 -9.80 23.96
C GLY A 295 -2.79 -10.04 22.95
N LEU A 296 -2.54 -9.86 21.65
CA LEU A 296 -3.54 -10.13 20.60
C LEU A 296 -3.73 -11.64 20.40
N ASN A 297 -4.98 -12.06 20.19
CA ASN A 297 -5.33 -13.46 19.97
C ASN A 297 -5.06 -13.87 18.50
N ILE A 298 -3.80 -14.05 18.15
CA ILE A 298 -3.33 -14.40 16.80
C ILE A 298 -3.90 -15.76 16.31
N PRO A 299 -3.99 -16.83 17.12
CA PRO A 299 -4.61 -18.08 16.67
C PRO A 299 -6.08 -17.91 16.26
N ALA A 300 -6.86 -17.13 17.02
CA ALA A 300 -8.25 -16.84 16.66
C ALA A 300 -8.35 -16.01 15.38
N PHE A 301 -7.47 -15.01 15.20
CA PHE A 301 -7.37 -14.22 13.98
C PHE A 301 -7.18 -15.12 12.74
N TRP A 302 -6.16 -15.99 12.75
CA TRP A 302 -5.88 -16.87 11.62
C TRP A 302 -7.00 -17.87 11.36
N ARG A 303 -7.64 -18.39 12.42
CA ARG A 303 -8.83 -19.25 12.26
C ARG A 303 -9.93 -18.52 11.49
N HIS A 304 -10.20 -17.27 11.82
CA HIS A 304 -11.22 -16.46 11.13
C HIS A 304 -10.83 -16.11 9.69
N ILE A 305 -9.54 -15.93 9.38
CA ILE A 305 -9.06 -15.73 8.02
C ILE A 305 -9.18 -17.03 7.21
N PHE A 306 -8.68 -18.14 7.73
CA PHE A 306 -8.73 -19.44 7.03
C PHE A 306 -10.16 -19.96 6.80
N HIS A 307 -11.09 -19.54 7.62
CA HIS A 307 -12.51 -19.84 7.39
C HIS A 307 -13.07 -19.21 6.10
N LEU A 308 -12.40 -18.23 5.52
CA LEU A 308 -12.77 -17.64 4.23
C LEU A 308 -12.25 -18.46 3.04
N LEU A 309 -11.22 -19.31 3.21
CA LEU A 309 -10.62 -20.08 2.12
C LEU A 309 -11.59 -20.97 1.34
N PRO A 310 -12.51 -21.71 2.01
CA PRO A 310 -13.50 -22.51 1.26
C PRO A 310 -14.36 -21.66 0.32
N ALA A 311 -14.73 -20.44 0.74
CA ALA A 311 -15.48 -19.52 -0.12
C ALA A 311 -14.65 -18.97 -1.28
N MET A 312 -13.32 -19.02 -1.20
CA MET A 312 -12.42 -18.62 -2.30
C MET A 312 -12.20 -19.72 -3.33
N LEU A 313 -12.54 -20.98 -3.05
CA LEU A 313 -12.32 -22.10 -3.97
C LEU A 313 -13.06 -21.95 -5.31
N PRO A 314 -14.39 -21.67 -5.36
CA PRO A 314 -15.07 -21.50 -6.64
C PRO A 314 -14.46 -20.39 -7.52
N PRO A 315 -14.21 -19.16 -7.01
CA PRO A 315 -13.55 -18.14 -7.80
C PRO A 315 -12.09 -18.48 -8.14
N ALA A 316 -11.36 -19.22 -7.29
CA ALA A 316 -10.01 -19.67 -7.64
C ALA A 316 -10.00 -20.64 -8.82
N VAL A 317 -10.92 -21.60 -8.84
CA VAL A 317 -11.11 -22.49 -9.98
C VAL A 317 -11.47 -21.70 -11.25
N THR A 318 -12.42 -20.78 -11.14
CA THR A 318 -12.80 -19.89 -12.25
C THR A 318 -11.61 -19.07 -12.74
N ALA A 319 -10.79 -18.52 -11.83
CA ALA A 319 -9.61 -17.75 -12.20
C ALA A 319 -8.58 -18.58 -12.99
N VAL A 320 -8.31 -19.82 -12.54
CA VAL A 320 -7.40 -20.74 -13.24
C VAL A 320 -7.96 -21.14 -14.61
N LEU A 321 -9.26 -21.46 -14.69
CA LEU A 321 -9.88 -21.78 -15.97
C LEU A 321 -9.80 -20.60 -16.96
N LEU A 322 -10.08 -19.38 -16.51
CA LEU A 322 -9.95 -18.19 -17.33
C LEU A 322 -8.49 -17.97 -17.77
N ALA A 323 -7.52 -18.14 -16.89
CA ALA A 323 -6.11 -17.99 -17.20
C ALA A 323 -5.62 -19.01 -18.25
N VAL A 324 -6.18 -20.23 -18.23
CA VAL A 324 -5.77 -21.32 -19.16
C VAL A 324 -6.47 -21.23 -20.49
N PHE A 325 -7.77 -20.90 -20.52
CA PHE A 325 -8.58 -20.99 -21.74
C PHE A 325 -8.84 -19.65 -22.42
N VAL A 326 -8.65 -18.52 -21.74
CA VAL A 326 -9.00 -17.20 -22.26
C VAL A 326 -7.73 -16.34 -22.37
N HIS A 327 -7.32 -16.04 -23.61
CA HIS A 327 -6.11 -15.26 -23.90
C HIS A 327 -6.48 -13.94 -24.62
N PRO A 328 -6.95 -12.92 -23.89
CA PRO A 328 -7.32 -11.64 -24.47
C PRO A 328 -6.11 -10.94 -25.08
N VAL A 329 -6.26 -10.47 -26.32
CA VAL A 329 -5.24 -9.70 -27.05
C VAL A 329 -5.56 -8.21 -27.11
N SER A 330 -6.69 -7.78 -26.54
CA SER A 330 -7.12 -6.38 -26.47
C SER A 330 -7.75 -6.06 -25.13
N TYR A 331 -7.67 -4.79 -24.72
CA TYR A 331 -8.31 -4.31 -23.48
C TYR A 331 -9.81 -4.59 -23.41
N TRP A 332 -10.52 -4.48 -24.54
CA TRP A 332 -11.95 -4.78 -24.61
C TRP A 332 -12.27 -6.26 -24.36
N GLN A 333 -11.38 -7.14 -24.75
CA GLN A 333 -11.53 -8.58 -24.53
C GLN A 333 -11.25 -9.01 -23.10
N LEU A 334 -10.59 -8.15 -22.28
CA LEU A 334 -10.40 -8.37 -20.85
C LEU A 334 -11.69 -8.18 -20.04
N ILE A 335 -12.63 -7.38 -20.56
CA ILE A 335 -13.84 -7.00 -19.81
C ILE A 335 -14.76 -8.21 -19.54
N PRO A 336 -15.15 -9.05 -20.52
CA PRO A 336 -16.05 -10.17 -20.25
C PRO A 336 -15.51 -11.19 -19.23
N PRO A 337 -14.27 -11.72 -19.34
CA PRO A 337 -13.73 -12.62 -18.33
C PRO A 337 -13.54 -11.95 -16.96
N GLY A 338 -13.18 -10.67 -16.94
CA GLY A 338 -13.10 -9.91 -15.70
C GLY A 338 -14.45 -9.78 -15.00
N LEU A 339 -15.52 -9.46 -15.73
CA LEU A 339 -16.88 -9.37 -15.19
C LEU A 339 -17.38 -10.74 -14.72
N LEU A 340 -17.13 -11.81 -15.48
CA LEU A 340 -17.47 -13.17 -15.08
C LEU A 340 -16.78 -13.54 -13.77
N PHE A 341 -15.48 -13.28 -13.64
CA PHE A 341 -14.73 -13.53 -12.42
C PHE A 341 -15.32 -12.73 -11.24
N VAL A 342 -15.57 -11.44 -11.41
CA VAL A 342 -16.14 -10.58 -10.35
C VAL A 342 -17.52 -11.08 -9.91
N ALA A 343 -18.37 -11.51 -10.85
CA ALA A 343 -19.68 -12.06 -10.55
C ALA A 343 -19.59 -13.35 -9.71
N VAL A 344 -18.73 -14.29 -10.12
CA VAL A 344 -18.49 -15.55 -9.38
C VAL A 344 -17.89 -15.26 -8.01
N TYR A 345 -16.91 -14.35 -7.93
CA TYR A 345 -16.29 -13.96 -6.67
C TYR A 345 -17.31 -13.34 -5.71
N ALA A 346 -18.08 -12.37 -6.18
CA ALA A 346 -19.11 -11.71 -5.37
C ALA A 346 -20.18 -12.69 -4.90
N ALA A 347 -20.66 -13.56 -5.77
CA ALA A 347 -21.64 -14.59 -5.42
C ALA A 347 -21.10 -15.57 -4.37
N SER A 348 -19.89 -16.10 -4.58
CA SER A 348 -19.27 -17.05 -3.65
C SER A 348 -19.00 -16.42 -2.28
N MET A 349 -18.44 -15.20 -2.25
CA MET A 349 -18.20 -14.47 -0.99
C MET A 349 -19.51 -14.13 -0.28
N TRP A 350 -20.53 -13.71 -1.01
CA TRP A 350 -21.85 -13.40 -0.44
C TRP A 350 -22.50 -14.63 0.19
N LEU A 351 -22.45 -15.78 -0.46
CA LEU A 351 -23.13 -16.99 0.00
C LEU A 351 -22.37 -17.70 1.11
N PHE A 352 -21.04 -17.81 1.02
CA PHE A 352 -20.24 -18.69 1.86
C PHE A 352 -19.22 -17.97 2.75
N GLY A 353 -18.70 -16.79 2.34
CA GLY A 353 -17.60 -16.13 3.03
C GLY A 353 -18.02 -15.06 4.03
N MET A 354 -18.95 -14.18 3.63
CA MET A 354 -19.28 -12.98 4.38
C MET A 354 -20.22 -13.24 5.55
N ASN A 355 -19.90 -12.66 6.71
CA ASN A 355 -20.77 -12.62 7.86
C ASN A 355 -21.87 -11.53 7.73
N ARG A 356 -22.83 -11.49 8.67
CA ARG A 356 -23.96 -10.52 8.64
C ARG A 356 -23.48 -9.06 8.60
N TYR A 357 -22.40 -8.76 9.31
CA TYR A 357 -21.84 -7.41 9.34
C TYR A 357 -21.20 -7.03 7.97
N GLU A 358 -20.40 -7.91 7.40
CA GLU A 358 -19.73 -7.72 6.11
C GLU A 358 -20.74 -7.56 4.97
N ARG A 359 -21.81 -8.38 4.96
CA ARG A 359 -22.94 -8.21 4.03
C ARG A 359 -23.65 -6.86 4.24
N GLY A 360 -23.79 -6.42 5.49
CA GLY A 360 -24.39 -5.14 5.83
C GLY A 360 -23.61 -3.94 5.27
N LEU A 361 -22.28 -4.01 5.22
CA LEU A 361 -21.45 -2.94 4.66
C LEU A 361 -21.71 -2.71 3.17
N ILE A 362 -22.05 -3.76 2.42
CA ILE A 362 -22.34 -3.68 0.99
C ILE A 362 -23.84 -3.39 0.76
N ALA A 363 -24.72 -4.04 1.51
CA ALA A 363 -26.16 -3.89 1.33
C ALA A 363 -26.70 -2.51 1.75
N ALA A 364 -26.14 -1.88 2.77
CA ALA A 364 -26.63 -0.59 3.28
C ALA A 364 -26.49 0.56 2.27
N PRO A 365 -25.36 0.78 1.58
CA PRO A 365 -25.26 1.77 0.53
C PRO A 365 -26.18 1.48 -0.67
N LEU A 366 -26.26 0.20 -1.10
CA LEU A 366 -27.12 -0.21 -2.21
C LEU A 366 -28.59 0.07 -1.94
N ARG A 367 -29.09 -0.21 -0.73
CA ARG A 367 -30.45 0.12 -0.32
C ARG A 367 -30.73 1.62 -0.33
N ARG A 368 -29.75 2.45 0.07
CA ARG A 368 -29.88 3.91 0.03
C ARG A 368 -29.95 4.47 -1.38
N ILE A 369 -29.30 3.82 -2.35
CA ILE A 369 -29.32 4.22 -3.77
C ILE A 369 -30.63 3.77 -4.44
N LEU A 370 -31.12 2.56 -4.10
CA LEU A 370 -32.34 2.00 -4.68
C LEU A 370 -33.65 2.59 -4.08
N HIS A 371 -33.57 3.26 -2.93
CA HIS A 371 -34.71 3.93 -2.29
C HIS A 371 -34.68 5.47 -2.50
N ARG A 372 -33.81 5.98 -3.38
CA ARG A 372 -33.87 7.32 -3.96
C ARG A 372 -34.37 7.25 -5.40
#